data_9200fdad6dd6712f39723e65d916887a
#
_entry.id   9200fdad6dd6712f39723e65d916887a
#
_cell.length_a   1.000
_cell.length_b   1.000
_cell.length_c   1.000
_cell.angle_alpha   90.00
_cell.angle_beta   90.00
_cell.angle_gamma   90.00
#
_symmetry.space_group_name_H-M   'P 1'
#
loop_
_entity.id
_entity.type
_entity.pdbx_description
1 polymer ?
#
loop_
_entity_poly.entity_id
_entity_poly.type
_entity_poly.pdbx_seq_one_letter_code
_entity_poly.pdbx_strand_id
1 'polypeptide(L)'
;MTGKTHVTCSTATMAVFALAHKSGYQFFGVDILPWVGVISASVGALLPDIDIPQSRLGQKFKFLSKNMKHRGITHTLLAPTILLLGTLSIKTRNACIVASLLVGLLVGMMFDARVDLRKGNIFVKLKNIIVNKKGLTSTVVLLVLTFIAPATGASILWGLMCGWTLHIFEDLFNSKGCPILYPFSRGHIHIASFKTRHWSEGLFFLLWIGGTIIWALIVIKTQL
;
A
#
# COMPACT_ATOMS: atom_id res chain seq x y z
N MET A 1 -9.81 -9.59 5.70
CA MET A 1 -9.42 -10.83 4.98
C MET A 1 -7.99 -11.22 5.34
N THR A 2 -7.37 -12.27 4.74
CA THR A 2 -5.95 -12.56 5.01
C THR A 2 -5.06 -11.62 4.18
N GLY A 3 -3.86 -11.29 4.71
CA GLY A 3 -2.91 -10.45 3.96
C GLY A 3 -2.50 -11.05 2.60
N LYS A 4 -2.56 -12.40 2.44
CA LYS A 4 -2.33 -13.05 1.14
C LYS A 4 -3.44 -12.72 0.15
N THR A 5 -4.70 -12.75 0.57
CA THR A 5 -5.87 -12.38 -0.24
C THR A 5 -5.72 -10.94 -0.73
N HIS A 6 -5.45 -9.98 0.18
CA HIS A 6 -5.27 -8.58 -0.17
C HIS A 6 -4.15 -8.34 -1.18
N VAL A 7 -2.97 -8.91 -0.95
CA VAL A 7 -1.84 -8.75 -1.89
C VAL A 7 -2.18 -9.33 -3.26
N THR A 8 -2.74 -10.54 -3.31
CA THR A 8 -3.01 -11.19 -4.61
C THR A 8 -4.11 -10.47 -5.38
N CYS A 9 -5.21 -10.11 -4.74
CA CYS A 9 -6.31 -9.38 -5.37
C CYS A 9 -5.86 -8.01 -5.87
N SER A 10 -5.20 -7.23 -5.03
CA SER A 10 -4.69 -5.91 -5.40
C SER A 10 -3.63 -5.98 -6.50
N THR A 11 -2.69 -6.93 -6.44
CA THR A 11 -1.65 -7.12 -7.47
C THR A 11 -2.28 -7.51 -8.80
N ALA A 12 -3.23 -8.45 -8.81
CA ALA A 12 -3.91 -8.88 -10.02
C ALA A 12 -4.68 -7.72 -10.68
N THR A 13 -5.44 -6.95 -9.91
CA THR A 13 -6.17 -5.76 -10.38
C THR A 13 -5.22 -4.75 -11.01
N MET A 14 -4.12 -4.43 -10.33
CA MET A 14 -3.13 -3.46 -10.81
C MET A 14 -2.34 -3.97 -12.02
N ALA A 15 -2.11 -5.29 -12.13
CA ALA A 15 -1.47 -5.86 -13.30
C ALA A 15 -2.34 -5.73 -14.55
N VAL A 16 -3.66 -5.93 -14.43
CA VAL A 16 -4.59 -5.69 -15.56
C VAL A 16 -4.62 -4.21 -15.95
N PHE A 17 -4.61 -3.30 -14.95
CA PHE A 17 -4.47 -1.87 -15.21
C PHE A 17 -3.17 -1.55 -15.96
N ALA A 18 -2.04 -2.14 -15.54
CA ALA A 18 -0.76 -1.93 -16.21
C ALA A 18 -0.73 -2.50 -17.65
N LEU A 19 -1.42 -3.61 -17.91
CA LEU A 19 -1.61 -4.14 -19.25
C LEU A 19 -2.43 -3.20 -20.14
N ALA A 20 -3.46 -2.56 -19.58
CA ALA A 20 -4.28 -1.57 -20.29
C ALA A 20 -3.50 -0.29 -20.66
N HIS A 21 -2.45 0.04 -19.90
CA HIS A 21 -1.69 1.29 -20.04
C HIS A 21 -0.20 1.03 -20.27
N LYS A 22 0.14 0.08 -21.16
CA LYS A 22 1.53 -0.36 -21.41
C LYS A 22 2.51 0.77 -21.75
N SER A 23 2.04 1.78 -22.50
CA SER A 23 2.84 2.94 -22.94
C SER A 23 3.04 4.02 -21.86
N GLY A 24 2.46 3.84 -20.68
CA GLY A 24 2.41 4.82 -19.62
C GLY A 24 1.01 5.35 -19.37
N TYR A 25 0.87 6.09 -18.29
CA TYR A 25 -0.41 6.67 -17.84
C TYR A 25 -0.16 8.02 -17.20
N GLN A 26 -1.00 8.99 -17.51
CA GLN A 26 -0.97 10.30 -16.83
C GLN A 26 -2.10 10.40 -15.80
N PHE A 27 -1.71 10.63 -14.56
CA PHE A 27 -2.64 10.83 -13.45
C PHE A 27 -2.60 12.28 -13.02
N PHE A 28 -3.62 13.07 -13.39
CA PHE A 28 -3.68 14.53 -13.16
C PHE A 28 -2.41 15.27 -13.62
N GLY A 29 -1.88 14.88 -14.79
CA GLY A 29 -0.69 15.47 -15.39
C GLY A 29 0.63 15.06 -14.70
N VAL A 30 0.62 13.97 -13.96
CA VAL A 30 1.80 13.29 -13.40
C VAL A 30 2.01 11.99 -14.14
N ASP A 31 3.20 11.80 -14.69
CA ASP A 31 3.54 10.56 -15.41
C ASP A 31 3.68 9.39 -14.43
N ILE A 32 2.95 8.34 -14.70
CA ILE A 32 2.93 7.10 -13.90
C ILE A 32 3.48 5.95 -14.75
N LEU A 33 4.42 5.22 -14.19
CA LEU A 33 4.92 3.96 -14.71
C LEU A 33 4.07 2.81 -14.15
N PRO A 34 3.14 2.23 -14.93
CA PRO A 34 2.12 1.34 -14.38
C PRO A 34 2.72 0.11 -13.67
N TRP A 35 3.81 -0.47 -14.20
CA TRP A 35 4.45 -1.64 -13.60
C TRP A 35 5.14 -1.35 -12.27
N VAL A 36 5.71 -0.14 -12.10
CA VAL A 36 6.20 0.32 -10.80
C VAL A 36 5.03 0.46 -9.83
N GLY A 37 3.91 0.95 -10.31
CA GLY A 37 2.65 1.01 -9.57
C GLY A 37 2.17 -0.37 -9.10
N VAL A 38 2.25 -1.43 -9.93
CA VAL A 38 1.89 -2.81 -9.54
C VAL A 38 2.71 -3.29 -8.34
N ILE A 39 4.03 -3.13 -8.42
CA ILE A 39 4.94 -3.55 -7.34
C ILE A 39 4.63 -2.79 -6.05
N SER A 40 4.45 -1.48 -6.16
CA SER A 40 4.15 -0.62 -5.02
C SER A 40 2.77 -0.91 -4.43
N ALA A 41 1.77 -1.22 -5.25
CA ALA A 41 0.43 -1.58 -4.80
C ALA A 41 0.42 -2.89 -4.01
N SER A 42 1.26 -3.86 -4.38
CA SER A 42 1.43 -5.10 -3.61
C SER A 42 1.91 -4.82 -2.17
N VAL A 43 2.77 -3.82 -2.00
CA VAL A 43 3.22 -3.35 -0.68
C VAL A 43 2.10 -2.54 0.00
N GLY A 44 1.46 -1.65 -0.74
CA GLY A 44 0.34 -0.81 -0.27
C GLY A 44 -0.81 -1.63 0.31
N ALA A 45 -1.11 -2.77 -0.32
CA ALA A 45 -2.14 -3.70 0.16
C ALA A 45 -1.84 -4.37 1.52
N LEU A 46 -0.60 -4.31 2.00
CA LEU A 46 -0.22 -4.83 3.33
C LEU A 46 -0.21 -3.75 4.41
N LEU A 47 -0.10 -2.47 4.03
CA LEU A 47 0.11 -1.38 4.98
C LEU A 47 -1.03 -1.21 5.99
N PRO A 48 -2.32 -1.33 5.64
CA PRO A 48 -3.39 -1.22 6.63
C PRO A 48 -3.25 -2.22 7.77
N ASP A 49 -2.83 -3.44 7.48
CA ASP A 49 -2.65 -4.54 8.45
C ASP A 49 -1.46 -4.34 9.43
N ILE A 50 -0.76 -3.22 9.37
CA ILE A 50 0.30 -2.88 10.35
C ILE A 50 -0.26 -2.75 11.77
N ASP A 51 -1.55 -2.49 11.90
CA ASP A 51 -2.27 -2.39 13.17
C ASP A 51 -2.64 -3.76 13.78
N ILE A 52 -2.39 -4.86 13.06
CA ILE A 52 -2.67 -6.23 13.54
C ILE A 52 -1.38 -6.84 14.11
N PRO A 53 -1.28 -7.10 15.43
CA PRO A 53 -0.08 -7.67 16.04
C PRO A 53 0.35 -9.02 15.46
N GLN A 54 -0.59 -9.80 14.94
CA GLN A 54 -0.36 -11.13 14.36
C GLN A 54 -0.02 -11.08 12.86
N SER A 55 -0.20 -9.95 12.18
CA SER A 55 0.17 -9.79 10.79
C SER A 55 1.70 -9.79 10.62
N ARG A 56 2.18 -10.10 9.40
CA ARG A 56 3.63 -10.06 9.10
C ARG A 56 4.23 -8.67 9.34
N LEU A 57 3.50 -7.62 9.01
CA LEU A 57 3.94 -6.25 9.27
C LEU A 57 3.79 -5.87 10.73
N GLY A 58 2.66 -6.16 11.35
CA GLY A 58 2.42 -5.86 12.77
C GLY A 58 3.42 -6.51 13.72
N GLN A 59 3.91 -7.72 13.39
CA GLN A 59 4.99 -8.37 14.15
C GLN A 59 6.31 -7.62 14.05
N LYS A 60 6.60 -6.99 12.90
CA LYS A 60 7.80 -6.17 12.71
C LYS A 60 7.66 -4.80 13.37
N PHE A 61 6.47 -4.24 13.38
CA PHE A 61 6.13 -2.93 13.93
C PHE A 61 5.37 -3.05 15.26
N LYS A 62 5.87 -3.84 16.20
CA LYS A 62 5.21 -4.15 17.48
C LYS A 62 4.71 -2.93 18.26
N PHE A 63 5.41 -1.80 18.17
CA PHE A 63 4.97 -0.57 18.83
C PHE A 63 3.67 -0.04 18.21
N LEU A 64 3.61 0.05 16.87
CA LEU A 64 2.41 0.51 16.18
C LEU A 64 1.25 -0.46 16.37
N SER A 65 1.48 -1.75 16.11
CA SER A 65 0.43 -2.77 16.20
C SER A 65 -0.16 -2.96 17.60
N LYS A 66 0.60 -2.65 18.66
CA LYS A 66 0.11 -2.74 20.05
C LYS A 66 -0.60 -1.47 20.53
N ASN A 67 -0.28 -0.31 19.94
CA ASN A 67 -0.83 0.98 20.37
C ASN A 67 -1.94 1.48 19.41
N MET A 68 -2.07 0.90 18.22
CA MET A 68 -3.14 1.23 17.29
C MET A 68 -4.32 0.28 17.46
N LYS A 69 -5.52 0.83 17.34
CA LYS A 69 -6.74 0.01 17.33
C LYS A 69 -6.84 -0.67 15.97
N HIS A 70 -6.99 -1.99 15.96
CA HIS A 70 -7.26 -2.73 14.73
C HIS A 70 -8.51 -2.19 14.03
N ARG A 71 -8.40 -1.96 12.73
CA ARG A 71 -9.39 -1.25 11.93
C ARG A 71 -9.69 0.15 12.46
N GLY A 72 -8.64 0.83 12.95
CA GLY A 72 -8.65 2.24 13.28
C GLY A 72 -8.35 3.13 12.07
N ILE A 73 -7.49 4.12 12.27
CA ILE A 73 -7.10 5.11 11.26
C ILE A 73 -6.48 4.52 9.99
N THR A 74 -5.83 3.35 10.08
CA THR A 74 -5.23 2.64 8.95
C THR A 74 -6.25 2.10 7.95
N HIS A 75 -7.49 1.85 8.38
CA HIS A 75 -8.58 1.36 7.56
C HIS A 75 -9.58 2.47 7.18
N THR A 76 -9.11 3.72 7.13
CA THR A 76 -9.89 4.90 6.71
C THR A 76 -9.39 5.44 5.38
N LEU A 77 -10.19 6.26 4.73
CA LEU A 77 -9.77 6.96 3.51
C LEU A 77 -8.69 8.03 3.76
N LEU A 78 -8.38 8.35 5.02
CA LEU A 78 -7.37 9.37 5.35
C LEU A 78 -5.99 9.04 4.80
N ALA A 79 -5.52 7.79 4.99
CA ALA A 79 -4.19 7.38 4.54
C ALA A 79 -4.05 7.38 3.00
N PRO A 80 -4.97 6.76 2.22
CA PRO A 80 -4.95 6.89 0.76
C PRO A 80 -5.05 8.35 0.28
N THR A 81 -5.83 9.20 0.96
CA THR A 81 -5.93 10.62 0.63
C THR A 81 -4.60 11.35 0.83
N ILE A 82 -3.88 11.07 1.93
CA ILE A 82 -2.55 11.64 2.16
C ILE A 82 -1.58 11.20 1.05
N LEU A 83 -1.60 9.93 0.65
CA LEU A 83 -0.78 9.41 -0.44
C LEU A 83 -1.17 10.02 -1.79
N LEU A 84 -2.46 10.25 -2.03
CA LEU A 84 -2.96 10.98 -3.21
C LEU A 84 -2.41 12.40 -3.27
N LEU A 85 -2.55 13.15 -2.19
CA LEU A 85 -2.01 14.51 -2.10
C LEU A 85 -0.49 14.51 -2.29
N GLY A 86 0.22 13.53 -1.72
CA GLY A 86 1.64 13.32 -1.96
C GLY A 86 1.94 13.09 -3.44
N THR A 87 1.19 12.24 -4.13
CA THR A 87 1.35 11.96 -5.56
C THR A 87 1.14 13.23 -6.40
N LEU A 88 0.09 13.99 -6.11
CA LEU A 88 -0.22 15.23 -6.83
C LEU A 88 0.80 16.34 -6.57
N SER A 89 1.41 16.35 -5.40
CA SER A 89 2.45 17.32 -5.02
C SER A 89 3.79 17.06 -5.70
N ILE A 90 3.99 15.89 -6.31
CA ILE A 90 5.27 15.42 -6.90
C ILE A 90 5.67 16.20 -8.18
N LYS A 91 4.85 17.12 -8.67
CA LYS A 91 5.32 18.08 -9.69
C LYS A 91 6.58 18.86 -9.25
N THR A 92 6.92 18.82 -7.98
CA THR A 92 8.12 19.44 -7.43
C THR A 92 9.18 18.40 -7.04
N ARG A 93 10.45 18.71 -7.35
CA ARG A 93 11.62 17.88 -7.01
C ARG A 93 11.66 17.48 -5.52
N ASN A 94 11.17 18.36 -4.64
CA ASN A 94 11.17 18.15 -3.20
C ASN A 94 10.23 17.01 -2.76
N ALA A 95 9.09 16.83 -3.43
CA ALA A 95 8.17 15.76 -3.09
C ALA A 95 8.71 14.37 -3.47
N CYS A 96 9.48 14.29 -4.55
CA CYS A 96 10.19 13.05 -4.91
C CYS A 96 11.22 12.65 -3.85
N ILE A 97 11.94 13.63 -3.28
CA ILE A 97 12.88 13.39 -2.18
C ILE A 97 12.15 12.87 -0.95
N VAL A 98 11.05 13.53 -0.55
CA VAL A 98 10.24 13.12 0.60
C VAL A 98 9.67 11.71 0.39
N ALA A 99 9.15 11.40 -0.80
CA ALA A 99 8.65 10.07 -1.13
C ALA A 99 9.74 9.00 -1.01
N SER A 100 10.91 9.25 -1.56
CA SER A 100 12.05 8.32 -1.50
C SER A 100 12.53 8.08 -0.07
N LEU A 101 12.57 9.14 0.76
CA LEU A 101 12.91 9.03 2.18
C LEU A 101 11.86 8.20 2.95
N LEU A 102 10.56 8.45 2.71
CA LEU A 102 9.48 7.69 3.36
C LEU A 102 9.51 6.21 2.98
N VAL A 103 9.69 5.90 1.70
CA VAL A 103 9.78 4.51 1.25
C VAL A 103 11.06 3.85 1.77
N GLY A 104 12.20 4.54 1.76
CA GLY A 104 13.45 4.04 2.33
C GLY A 104 13.33 3.78 3.84
N LEU A 105 12.67 4.67 4.57
CA LEU A 105 12.35 4.48 5.98
C LEU A 105 11.47 3.24 6.19
N LEU A 106 10.39 3.09 5.43
CA LEU A 106 9.49 1.93 5.50
C LEU A 106 10.23 0.62 5.20
N VAL A 107 11.04 0.60 4.14
CA VAL A 107 11.85 -0.58 3.78
C VAL A 107 12.88 -0.87 4.89
N GLY A 108 13.58 0.15 5.39
CA GLY A 108 14.52 0.01 6.52
C GLY A 108 13.86 -0.60 7.75
N MET A 109 12.68 -0.13 8.10
CA MET A 109 11.89 -0.66 9.21
C MET A 109 11.41 -2.09 8.95
N MET A 110 11.04 -2.45 7.72
CA MET A 110 10.63 -3.82 7.37
C MET A 110 11.75 -4.85 7.55
N PHE A 111 13.00 -4.46 7.31
CA PHE A 111 14.16 -5.35 7.41
C PHE A 111 14.85 -5.33 8.78
N ASP A 112 14.62 -4.29 9.60
CA ASP A 112 15.18 -4.21 10.96
C ASP A 112 14.17 -4.62 12.03
N ALA A 113 14.05 -5.94 12.22
CA ALA A 113 13.18 -6.51 13.25
C ALA A 113 13.66 -6.25 14.70
N ARG A 114 14.80 -5.56 14.91
CA ARG A 114 15.43 -5.35 16.22
C ARG A 114 15.15 -3.99 16.84
N VAL A 115 14.42 -3.10 16.16
CA VAL A 115 14.11 -1.78 16.70
C VAL A 115 13.00 -1.89 17.74
N ASP A 116 13.40 -2.11 19.00
CA ASP A 116 12.50 -1.99 20.13
C ASP A 116 12.25 -0.50 20.44
N LEU A 117 11.18 0.04 19.88
CA LEU A 117 10.79 1.44 20.06
C LEU A 117 10.40 1.80 21.51
N ARG A 118 10.34 0.83 22.42
CA ARG A 118 10.03 1.06 23.83
C ARG A 118 11.21 1.55 24.67
N LYS A 119 12.45 1.27 24.23
CA LYS A 119 13.66 1.62 24.98
C LYS A 119 14.47 2.69 24.25
N GLY A 120 14.63 3.89 24.83
CA GLY A 120 15.51 4.95 24.38
C GLY A 120 14.82 6.07 23.56
N ASN A 121 15.58 7.12 23.24
CA ASN A 121 15.12 8.32 22.56
C ASN A 121 14.70 8.03 21.11
N ILE A 122 13.54 8.54 20.69
CA ILE A 122 12.94 8.31 19.37
C ILE A 122 13.88 8.77 18.23
N PHE A 123 14.64 9.86 18.42
CA PHE A 123 15.60 10.36 17.45
C PHE A 123 16.78 9.42 17.22
N VAL A 124 17.29 8.77 18.28
CA VAL A 124 18.37 7.78 18.16
C VAL A 124 17.88 6.55 17.39
N LYS A 125 16.64 6.16 17.60
CA LYS A 125 16.02 5.01 16.92
C LYS A 125 15.76 5.29 15.46
N LEU A 126 15.20 6.45 15.12
CA LEU A 126 15.03 6.88 13.73
C LEU A 126 16.39 6.97 13.01
N LYS A 127 17.42 7.52 13.68
CA LYS A 127 18.79 7.53 13.15
C LYS A 127 19.29 6.11 12.85
N ASN A 128 19.11 5.16 13.77
CA ASN A 128 19.57 3.79 13.59
C ASN A 128 18.81 3.06 12.48
N ILE A 129 17.51 3.35 12.30
CA ILE A 129 16.70 2.81 11.20
C ILE A 129 17.20 3.36 9.86
N ILE A 130 17.44 4.67 9.78
CA ILE A 130 17.90 5.34 8.55
C ILE A 130 19.34 4.92 8.21
N VAL A 131 20.19 4.72 9.21
CA VAL A 131 21.60 4.32 9.04
C VAL A 131 21.76 2.80 8.84
N ASN A 132 20.72 2.02 9.05
CA ASN A 132 20.77 0.59 8.72
C ASN A 132 21.13 0.42 7.23
N LYS A 133 22.14 -0.45 6.95
CA LYS A 133 22.63 -0.69 5.58
C LYS A 133 21.50 -0.89 4.56
N LYS A 134 20.45 -1.65 4.90
CA LYS A 134 19.33 -1.94 3.99
C LYS A 134 18.40 -0.73 3.80
N GLY A 135 18.10 0.00 4.88
CA GLY A 135 17.30 1.23 4.81
C GLY A 135 18.03 2.33 4.05
N LEU A 136 19.31 2.55 4.36
CA LEU A 136 20.15 3.52 3.67
C LEU A 136 20.30 3.19 2.19
N THR A 137 20.63 1.93 1.86
CA THR A 137 20.75 1.48 0.46
C THR A 137 19.43 1.69 -0.29
N SER A 138 18.29 1.33 0.30
CA SER A 138 16.97 1.52 -0.31
C SER A 138 16.66 3.00 -0.52
N THR A 139 16.97 3.85 0.46
CA THR A 139 16.78 5.30 0.36
C THR A 139 17.65 5.88 -0.75
N VAL A 140 18.94 5.52 -0.81
CA VAL A 140 19.88 6.01 -1.83
C VAL A 140 19.46 5.53 -3.22
N VAL A 141 19.12 4.25 -3.37
CA VAL A 141 18.66 3.70 -4.66
C VAL A 141 17.38 4.41 -5.12
N LEU A 142 16.42 4.63 -4.23
CA LEU A 142 15.19 5.33 -4.57
C LEU A 142 15.44 6.80 -4.89
N LEU A 143 16.31 7.48 -4.15
CA LEU A 143 16.70 8.85 -4.47
C LEU A 143 17.34 8.92 -5.85
N VAL A 144 18.32 8.07 -6.14
CA VAL A 144 18.99 8.02 -7.45
C VAL A 144 17.98 7.74 -8.56
N LEU A 145 17.13 6.73 -8.39
CA LEU A 145 16.06 6.41 -9.36
C LEU A 145 15.10 7.59 -9.56
N THR A 146 14.76 8.31 -8.49
CA THR A 146 13.85 9.46 -8.55
C THR A 146 14.49 10.65 -9.28
N PHE A 147 15.82 10.84 -9.15
CA PHE A 147 16.54 11.86 -9.90
C PHE A 147 16.69 11.53 -11.39
N ILE A 148 16.92 10.25 -11.70
CA ILE A 148 17.09 9.78 -13.08
C ILE A 148 15.73 9.62 -13.77
N ALA A 149 14.70 9.21 -13.03
CA ALA A 149 13.35 8.98 -13.54
C ALA A 149 12.29 9.55 -12.57
N PRO A 150 11.94 10.85 -12.68
CA PRO A 150 10.99 11.53 -11.77
C PRO A 150 9.62 10.84 -11.67
N ALA A 151 9.18 10.20 -12.76
CA ALA A 151 7.95 9.42 -12.79
C ALA A 151 7.97 8.21 -11.83
N THR A 152 9.15 7.71 -11.43
CA THR A 152 9.26 6.53 -10.56
C THR A 152 8.76 6.83 -9.15
N GLY A 153 9.12 7.98 -8.57
CA GLY A 153 8.66 8.38 -7.23
C GLY A 153 7.14 8.57 -7.17
N ALA A 154 6.58 9.21 -8.20
CA ALA A 154 5.14 9.37 -8.36
C ALA A 154 4.43 8.01 -8.47
N SER A 155 4.99 7.11 -9.28
CA SER A 155 4.45 5.77 -9.50
C SER A 155 4.46 4.93 -8.22
N ILE A 156 5.48 5.10 -7.37
CA ILE A 156 5.56 4.42 -6.07
C ILE A 156 4.43 4.91 -5.15
N LEU A 157 4.26 6.22 -4.99
CA LEU A 157 3.20 6.77 -4.12
C LEU A 157 1.81 6.42 -4.65
N TRP A 158 1.61 6.55 -5.96
CA TRP A 158 0.37 6.19 -6.62
C TRP A 158 0.04 4.70 -6.42
N GLY A 159 1.01 3.82 -6.61
CA GLY A 159 0.83 2.40 -6.38
C GLY A 159 0.52 2.07 -4.92
N LEU A 160 1.24 2.67 -3.96
CA LEU A 160 0.94 2.51 -2.53
C LEU A 160 -0.49 2.96 -2.20
N MET A 161 -0.92 4.11 -2.75
CA MET A 161 -2.29 4.61 -2.61
C MET A 161 -3.32 3.62 -3.16
N CYS A 162 -3.10 3.13 -4.38
CA CYS A 162 -4.00 2.16 -5.02
C CYS A 162 -4.10 0.87 -4.21
N GLY A 163 -2.97 0.29 -3.80
CA GLY A 163 -2.95 -0.93 -2.99
C GLY A 163 -3.64 -0.76 -1.64
N TRP A 164 -3.41 0.38 -0.97
CA TRP A 164 -4.09 0.70 0.28
C TRP A 164 -5.60 0.85 0.10
N THR A 165 -6.01 1.57 -0.96
CA THR A 165 -7.44 1.75 -1.29
C THR A 165 -8.11 0.42 -1.60
N LEU A 166 -7.46 -0.44 -2.40
CA LEU A 166 -7.97 -1.78 -2.72
C LEU A 166 -8.12 -2.64 -1.47
N HIS A 167 -7.14 -2.63 -0.56
CA HIS A 167 -7.26 -3.33 0.72
C HIS A 167 -8.50 -2.89 1.51
N ILE A 168 -8.71 -1.57 1.66
CA ILE A 168 -9.89 -1.05 2.36
C ILE A 168 -11.17 -1.52 1.63
N PHE A 169 -11.18 -1.43 0.31
CA PHE A 169 -12.32 -1.85 -0.51
C PHE A 169 -12.62 -3.35 -0.33
N GLU A 170 -11.60 -4.21 -0.38
CA GLU A 170 -11.74 -5.64 -0.13
C GLU A 170 -12.27 -5.93 1.29
N ASP A 171 -11.84 -5.15 2.27
CA ASP A 171 -12.29 -5.29 3.65
C ASP A 171 -13.73 -4.78 3.89
N LEU A 172 -14.33 -4.03 2.97
CA LEU A 172 -15.77 -3.75 2.99
C LEU A 172 -16.62 -4.99 2.75
N PHE A 173 -16.07 -6.00 2.08
CA PHE A 173 -16.73 -7.30 1.91
C PHE A 173 -16.54 -8.24 3.12
N ASN A 174 -15.76 -7.83 4.11
CA ASN A 174 -15.60 -8.60 5.35
C ASN A 174 -16.70 -8.26 6.34
N SER A 175 -17.16 -9.27 7.10
CA SER A 175 -18.19 -9.13 8.12
C SER A 175 -17.93 -8.06 9.19
N LYS A 176 -16.66 -7.67 9.41
CA LYS A 176 -16.29 -6.63 10.37
C LYS A 176 -16.38 -5.21 9.79
N GLY A 177 -16.36 -5.06 8.47
CA GLY A 177 -16.37 -3.76 7.79
C GLY A 177 -15.17 -2.85 8.13
N CYS A 178 -15.20 -1.61 7.63
CA CYS A 178 -14.17 -0.60 7.85
C CYS A 178 -14.78 0.74 8.29
N PRO A 179 -14.11 1.52 9.15
CA PRO A 179 -14.53 2.87 9.54
C PRO A 179 -14.05 3.90 8.51
N ILE A 180 -14.46 3.76 7.24
CA ILE A 180 -13.94 4.56 6.11
C ILE A 180 -14.09 6.06 6.29
N LEU A 181 -15.13 6.51 7.01
CA LEU A 181 -15.42 7.93 7.24
C LEU A 181 -14.81 8.48 8.55
N TYR A 182 -13.99 7.74 9.25
CA TYR A 182 -13.30 8.27 10.43
C TYR A 182 -12.34 9.43 10.01
N PRO A 183 -12.25 10.54 10.74
CA PRO A 183 -12.77 10.81 12.07
C PRO A 183 -14.23 11.32 12.15
N PHE A 184 -14.89 11.57 11.03
CA PHE A 184 -16.25 12.14 10.98
C PHE A 184 -17.31 11.14 11.48
N SER A 185 -17.12 9.85 11.22
CA SER A 185 -17.98 8.78 11.72
C SER A 185 -17.16 7.62 12.27
N ARG A 186 -17.60 7.04 13.38
CA ARG A 186 -16.99 5.85 13.98
C ARG A 186 -17.71 4.56 13.54
N GLY A 187 -18.72 4.67 12.69
CA GLY A 187 -19.47 3.53 12.15
C GLY A 187 -18.61 2.69 11.21
N HIS A 188 -18.75 1.38 11.30
CA HIS A 188 -18.12 0.45 10.37
C HIS A 188 -19.11 0.16 9.23
N ILE A 189 -18.67 0.36 7.99
CA ILE A 189 -19.42 0.08 6.78
C ILE A 189 -18.96 -1.27 6.23
N HIS A 190 -19.92 -2.15 5.88
CA HIS A 190 -19.67 -3.40 5.17
C HIS A 190 -20.73 -3.60 4.09
N ILE A 191 -20.32 -4.21 2.97
CA ILE A 191 -21.18 -4.49 1.81
C ILE A 191 -21.63 -5.96 1.85
N ALA A 192 -20.76 -6.85 2.31
CA ALA A 192 -21.02 -8.28 2.44
C ALA A 192 -20.43 -8.81 3.75
N SER A 193 -20.63 -10.10 4.03
CA SER A 193 -20.26 -10.70 5.32
C SER A 193 -19.36 -11.94 5.14
N PHE A 194 -18.33 -11.82 4.29
CA PHE A 194 -17.31 -12.86 4.16
C PHE A 194 -16.47 -12.94 5.43
N LYS A 195 -16.24 -14.16 5.93
CA LYS A 195 -15.47 -14.39 7.16
C LYS A 195 -14.02 -14.76 6.82
N THR A 196 -13.08 -14.13 7.50
CA THR A 196 -11.64 -14.41 7.36
C THR A 196 -11.33 -15.85 7.78
N ARG A 197 -10.47 -16.53 7.01
CA ARG A 197 -10.07 -17.94 7.20
C ARG A 197 -11.25 -18.94 7.15
N HIS A 198 -12.28 -18.58 6.42
CA HIS A 198 -13.44 -19.40 6.18
C HIS A 198 -13.59 -19.69 4.67
N TRP A 199 -14.33 -20.71 4.27
CA TRP A 199 -14.55 -21.02 2.84
C TRP A 199 -15.09 -19.81 2.05
N SER A 200 -15.85 -18.94 2.69
CA SER A 200 -16.40 -17.73 2.09
C SER A 200 -15.31 -16.73 1.66
N GLU A 201 -14.16 -16.67 2.35
CA GLU A 201 -13.01 -15.88 1.87
C GLU A 201 -12.43 -16.47 0.57
N GLY A 202 -12.40 -17.80 0.46
CA GLY A 202 -12.02 -18.49 -0.78
C GLY A 202 -12.96 -18.19 -1.94
N LEU A 203 -14.27 -18.15 -1.69
CA LEU A 203 -15.26 -17.75 -2.68
C LEU A 203 -15.04 -16.30 -3.15
N PHE A 204 -14.86 -15.35 -2.21
CA PHE A 204 -14.54 -13.96 -2.54
C PHE A 204 -13.28 -13.89 -3.43
N PHE A 205 -12.22 -14.60 -3.05
CA PHE A 205 -10.97 -14.64 -3.80
C PHE A 205 -11.18 -15.16 -5.22
N LEU A 206 -11.93 -16.26 -5.40
CA LEU A 206 -12.23 -16.82 -6.73
C LEU A 206 -13.05 -15.85 -7.58
N LEU A 207 -14.07 -15.20 -7.01
CA LEU A 207 -14.87 -14.20 -7.72
C LEU A 207 -14.01 -13.00 -8.15
N TRP A 208 -13.13 -12.52 -7.28
CA TRP A 208 -12.24 -11.40 -7.58
C TRP A 208 -11.25 -11.74 -8.69
N ILE A 209 -10.56 -12.86 -8.57
CA ILE A 209 -9.60 -13.31 -9.58
C ILE A 209 -10.31 -13.63 -10.90
N GLY A 210 -11.47 -14.29 -10.85
CA GLY A 210 -12.28 -14.52 -12.06
C GLY A 210 -12.65 -13.21 -12.76
N GLY A 211 -13.11 -12.22 -12.02
CA GLY A 211 -13.40 -10.88 -12.56
C GLY A 211 -12.16 -10.19 -13.15
N THR A 212 -11.02 -10.29 -12.50
CA THR A 212 -9.77 -9.71 -13.03
C THR A 212 -9.28 -10.43 -14.28
N ILE A 213 -9.46 -11.75 -14.40
CA ILE A 213 -9.15 -12.51 -15.62
C ILE A 213 -10.07 -12.08 -16.77
N ILE A 214 -11.38 -11.96 -16.53
CA ILE A 214 -12.33 -11.49 -17.54
C ILE A 214 -11.93 -10.08 -18.02
N TRP A 215 -11.61 -9.18 -17.08
CA TRP A 215 -11.14 -7.84 -17.44
C TRP A 215 -9.84 -7.87 -18.26
N ALA A 216 -8.88 -8.71 -17.90
CA ALA A 216 -7.64 -8.90 -18.66
C ALA A 216 -7.92 -9.36 -20.10
N LEU A 217 -8.83 -10.32 -20.30
CA LEU A 217 -9.22 -10.80 -21.63
C LEU A 217 -9.87 -9.69 -22.48
N ILE A 218 -10.73 -8.86 -21.86
CA ILE A 218 -11.32 -7.69 -22.52
C ILE A 218 -10.22 -6.71 -22.95
N VAL A 219 -9.29 -6.36 -22.05
CA VAL A 219 -8.18 -5.45 -22.34
C VAL A 219 -7.32 -5.98 -23.50
N ILE A 220 -6.96 -7.26 -23.48
CA ILE A 220 -6.17 -7.88 -24.56
C ILE A 220 -6.92 -7.80 -25.88
N LYS A 221 -8.22 -8.15 -25.89
CA LYS A 221 -9.05 -8.10 -27.11
C LYS A 221 -9.18 -6.68 -27.68
N THR A 222 -9.20 -5.65 -26.84
CA THR A 222 -9.33 -4.25 -27.30
C THR A 222 -8.01 -3.65 -27.77
N GLN A 223 -6.87 -4.33 -27.54
CA GLN A 223 -5.55 -3.89 -27.96
C GLN A 223 -5.02 -4.65 -29.20
N LEU A 224 -5.73 -5.71 -29.64
CA LEU A 224 -5.50 -6.44 -30.87
C LEU A 224 -6.29 -5.82 -32.02
#